data_39e43f8bcd00005700263a72c37113ec
#
_entry.id   39e43f8bcd00005700263a72c37113ec
#
_cell.length_a   1.000
_cell.length_b   1.000
_cell.length_c   1.000
_cell.angle_alpha   90.00
_cell.angle_beta   90.00
_cell.angle_gamma   90.00
#
_symmetry.space_group_name_H-M   'P 1'
#
loop_
_entity.id
_entity.type
_entity.pdbx_description
1 polymer ?
#
loop_
_entity_poly.entity_id
_entity_poly.type
_entity_poly.pdbx_seq_one_letter_code
_entity_poly.pdbx_strand_id
1 'polypeptide(L)'
;DQIWIEYQQSFYLAQLIGHDYLCNLSMLKVVDAKKEFPFLSVSDHSEDLTPGSILVGLSCALEFKVGPTFGLYQSEEISFGASLFPTKMIRASVTLGPGEIGAPIFDLQGRFVGIAHAALSDLRSSFILPANACLRIRDGLLLSGKVEYGWFGVTVSRKLNNQNSFDIIVEGTVDGSPASKSSLKKGDHIQKIGSIVVRDRGDLAHAAFFAKPTTVVMFQVKRDEKVLSIPIKVEKRSVVIRDEESQIAEVDGTVPGQQSENPTSRTVR
;
A
#
# COMPACT_ATOMS: atom_id res chain seq x y z
N ASP A 1 -4.08 -22.76 17.03
CA ASP A 1 -3.70 -23.54 15.83
C ASP A 1 -2.16 -23.45 15.68
N GLN A 2 -1.56 -24.55 15.18
CA GLN A 2 -0.12 -24.60 14.92
C GLN A 2 0.14 -24.22 13.47
N ILE A 3 1.17 -23.41 13.22
CA ILE A 3 1.59 -23.03 11.88
C ILE A 3 2.82 -23.84 11.51
N TRP A 4 2.76 -24.50 10.36
CA TRP A 4 3.85 -25.31 9.83
C TRP A 4 4.36 -24.75 8.51
N ILE A 5 5.67 -24.73 8.35
CA ILE A 5 6.35 -24.35 7.10
C ILE A 5 6.94 -25.62 6.52
N GLU A 6 6.59 -25.94 5.28
CA GLU A 6 7.22 -27.02 4.52
C GLU A 6 8.45 -26.48 3.75
N TYR A 7 9.56 -27.16 3.93
CA TYR A 7 10.77 -26.92 3.15
C TYR A 7 11.48 -28.24 2.85
N GLN A 8 11.69 -28.53 1.56
CA GLN A 8 12.34 -29.78 1.10
C GLN A 8 11.72 -31.04 1.73
N GLN A 9 10.40 -31.17 1.66
CA GLN A 9 9.60 -32.29 2.21
C GLN A 9 9.72 -32.48 3.73
N SER A 10 10.21 -31.50 4.44
CA SER A 10 10.27 -31.46 5.90
C SER A 10 9.41 -30.33 6.44
N PHE A 11 8.73 -30.61 7.56
CA PHE A 11 7.85 -29.64 8.22
C PHE A 11 8.55 -29.02 9.42
N TYR A 12 8.45 -27.71 9.53
CA TYR A 12 9.04 -26.92 10.61
C TYR A 12 7.95 -26.12 11.30
N LEU A 13 7.88 -26.24 12.62
CA LEU A 13 6.95 -25.45 13.42
C LEU A 13 7.37 -23.97 13.33
N ALA A 14 6.39 -23.10 13.12
CA ALA A 14 6.58 -21.66 13.06
C ALA A 14 5.71 -20.95 14.09
N GLN A 15 6.21 -19.82 14.59
CA GLN A 15 5.53 -18.92 15.50
C GLN A 15 5.20 -17.62 14.75
N LEU A 16 3.98 -17.12 14.93
CA LEU A 16 3.60 -15.80 14.44
C LEU A 16 4.30 -14.73 15.28
N ILE A 17 5.12 -13.90 14.63
CA ILE A 17 5.78 -12.74 15.25
C ILE A 17 4.84 -11.53 15.23
N GLY A 18 4.09 -11.36 14.15
CA GLY A 18 3.11 -10.29 14.03
C GLY A 18 2.41 -10.34 12.67
N HIS A 19 1.32 -9.59 12.59
CA HIS A 19 0.50 -9.47 11.39
C HIS A 19 0.20 -7.99 11.11
N ASP A 20 0.34 -7.61 9.85
CA ASP A 20 -0.10 -6.31 9.35
C ASP A 20 -1.44 -6.46 8.63
N TYR A 21 -2.50 -5.98 9.26
CA TYR A 21 -3.86 -6.05 8.71
C TYR A 21 -4.08 -5.15 7.50
N LEU A 22 -3.30 -4.07 7.37
CA LEU A 22 -3.49 -3.11 6.29
C LEU A 22 -3.02 -3.66 4.93
N CYS A 23 -1.91 -4.39 4.93
CA CYS A 23 -1.37 -5.03 3.72
C CYS A 23 -1.50 -6.56 3.74
N ASN A 24 -2.20 -7.13 4.74
CA ASN A 24 -2.40 -8.56 4.90
C ASN A 24 -1.10 -9.38 4.83
N LEU A 25 -0.08 -8.91 5.56
CA LEU A 25 1.21 -9.60 5.67
C LEU A 25 1.44 -10.11 7.07
N SER A 26 1.91 -11.36 7.17
CA SER A 26 2.33 -11.98 8.42
C SER A 26 3.83 -12.23 8.42
N MET A 27 4.44 -12.09 9.58
CA MET A 27 5.81 -12.50 9.82
C MET A 27 5.83 -13.74 10.70
N LEU A 28 6.50 -14.78 10.22
CA LEU A 28 6.65 -16.04 10.92
C LEU A 28 8.12 -16.27 11.28
N LYS A 29 8.35 -16.94 12.41
CA LYS A 29 9.68 -17.39 12.84
C LYS A 29 9.66 -18.90 13.00
N VAL A 30 10.58 -19.59 12.34
CA VAL A 30 10.77 -21.02 12.54
C VAL A 30 11.31 -21.28 13.96
N VAL A 31 10.66 -22.19 14.68
CA VAL A 31 11.03 -22.57 16.04
C VAL A 31 12.04 -23.71 15.98
N ASP A 32 13.08 -23.64 16.84
CA ASP A 32 14.10 -24.69 17.01
C ASP A 32 14.75 -25.17 15.69
N ALA A 33 14.99 -24.24 14.77
CA ALA A 33 15.71 -24.54 13.55
C ALA A 33 17.17 -24.94 13.87
N LYS A 34 17.46 -26.23 13.81
CA LYS A 34 18.83 -26.77 13.90
C LYS A 34 19.59 -26.64 12.57
N LYS A 35 18.97 -26.11 11.54
CA LYS A 35 19.47 -25.98 10.19
C LYS A 35 19.45 -24.51 9.77
N GLU A 36 20.50 -24.08 9.09
CA GLU A 36 20.49 -22.81 8.36
C GLU A 36 19.67 -22.95 7.09
N PHE A 37 18.78 -22.01 6.88
CA PHE A 37 17.99 -21.93 5.66
C PHE A 37 18.62 -20.94 4.67
N PRO A 38 18.60 -21.22 3.38
CA PRO A 38 18.95 -20.22 2.40
C PRO A 38 17.96 -19.05 2.51
N PHE A 39 18.45 -17.85 2.33
CA PHE A 39 17.64 -16.63 2.40
C PHE A 39 17.93 -15.71 1.24
N LEU A 40 16.98 -14.84 0.94
CA LEU A 40 17.14 -13.77 -0.03
C LEU A 40 17.46 -12.47 0.72
N SER A 41 18.47 -11.75 0.24
CA SER A 41 18.67 -10.37 0.67
C SER A 41 17.61 -9.50 0.02
N VAL A 42 16.74 -8.93 0.84
CA VAL A 42 15.68 -8.04 0.37
C VAL A 42 16.16 -6.61 0.49
N SER A 43 16.25 -5.92 -0.65
CA SER A 43 16.58 -4.50 -0.78
C SER A 43 15.62 -3.82 -1.74
N ASP A 44 15.49 -2.50 -1.63
CA ASP A 44 14.66 -1.73 -2.53
C ASP A 44 15.42 -1.43 -3.83
N HIS A 45 14.85 -1.87 -4.95
CA HIS A 45 15.31 -1.60 -6.31
C HIS A 45 14.16 -1.06 -7.18
N SER A 46 13.14 -0.48 -6.57
CA SER A 46 11.96 -0.01 -7.29
C SER A 46 12.28 1.09 -8.30
N GLU A 47 13.32 1.89 -8.05
CA GLU A 47 13.76 2.95 -8.96
C GLU A 47 14.36 2.40 -10.28
N ASP A 48 14.80 1.15 -10.29
CA ASP A 48 15.36 0.50 -11.49
C ASP A 48 14.27 -0.04 -12.44
N LEU A 49 13.02 -0.11 -11.97
CA LEU A 49 11.91 -0.66 -12.73
C LEU A 49 11.27 0.41 -13.61
N THR A 50 11.09 0.05 -14.87
CA THR A 50 10.36 0.88 -15.84
C THR A 50 9.23 0.10 -16.49
N PRO A 51 8.16 0.75 -16.97
CA PRO A 51 7.13 0.07 -17.74
C PRO A 51 7.73 -0.76 -18.88
N GLY A 52 7.33 -2.06 -18.94
CA GLY A 52 7.91 -3.03 -19.83
C GLY A 52 9.01 -3.91 -19.22
N SER A 53 9.51 -3.63 -18.02
CA SER A 53 10.40 -4.55 -17.30
C SER A 53 9.74 -5.91 -17.10
N ILE A 54 10.49 -6.98 -17.35
CA ILE A 54 10.00 -8.35 -17.15
C ILE A 54 10.06 -8.67 -15.65
N LEU A 55 8.97 -9.22 -15.15
CA LEU A 55 8.83 -9.70 -13.78
C LEU A 55 8.56 -11.20 -13.78
N VAL A 56 9.13 -11.90 -12.79
CA VAL A 56 8.98 -13.34 -12.59
C VAL A 56 8.41 -13.59 -11.21
N GLY A 57 7.28 -14.26 -11.13
CA GLY A 57 6.68 -14.76 -9.89
C GLY A 57 7.07 -16.24 -9.67
N LEU A 58 7.27 -16.60 -8.42
CA LEU A 58 7.45 -18.00 -8.02
C LEU A 58 6.30 -18.38 -7.10
N SER A 59 5.45 -19.28 -7.54
CA SER A 59 4.26 -19.68 -6.79
C SER A 59 4.01 -21.18 -6.87
N CYS A 60 3.18 -21.66 -5.95
CA CYS A 60 2.62 -23.01 -5.99
C CYS A 60 1.11 -22.88 -5.79
N ALA A 61 0.35 -22.94 -6.88
CA ALA A 61 -1.10 -22.95 -6.82
C ALA A 61 -1.57 -24.26 -6.21
N LEU A 62 -2.45 -24.16 -5.20
CA LEU A 62 -3.02 -25.33 -4.53
C LEU A 62 -1.93 -26.31 -4.03
N GLU A 63 -1.88 -27.52 -4.58
CA GLU A 63 -0.90 -28.56 -4.22
C GLU A 63 0.14 -28.79 -5.32
N PHE A 64 0.22 -27.93 -6.33
CA PHE A 64 1.19 -28.07 -7.41
C PHE A 64 2.61 -27.76 -6.92
N LYS A 65 3.59 -28.25 -7.65
CA LYS A 65 4.99 -27.88 -7.42
C LYS A 65 5.20 -26.40 -7.73
N VAL A 66 6.15 -25.80 -7.02
CA VAL A 66 6.56 -24.42 -7.31
C VAL A 66 6.95 -24.28 -8.78
N GLY A 67 6.32 -23.32 -9.44
CA GLY A 67 6.55 -22.99 -10.84
C GLY A 67 6.75 -21.49 -11.04
N PRO A 68 7.53 -21.08 -12.08
CA PRO A 68 7.64 -19.69 -12.45
C PRO A 68 6.42 -19.25 -13.26
N THR A 69 5.92 -18.06 -12.98
CA THR A 69 5.06 -17.28 -13.86
C THR A 69 5.77 -15.99 -14.24
N PHE A 70 5.40 -15.35 -15.34
CA PHE A 70 6.04 -14.10 -15.74
C PHE A 70 5.02 -13.11 -16.31
N GLY A 71 5.43 -11.86 -16.33
CA GLY A 71 4.66 -10.77 -16.91
C GLY A 71 5.49 -9.50 -17.00
N LEU A 72 4.84 -8.40 -17.36
CA LEU A 72 5.48 -7.11 -17.52
C LEU A 72 5.02 -6.15 -16.43
N TYR A 73 5.92 -5.35 -15.91
CA TYR A 73 5.59 -4.16 -15.17
C TYR A 73 4.82 -3.20 -16.07
N GLN A 74 3.66 -2.75 -15.62
CA GLN A 74 2.78 -1.87 -16.40
C GLN A 74 2.78 -0.44 -15.88
N SER A 75 2.55 -0.26 -14.58
CA SER A 75 2.41 1.04 -13.93
C SER A 75 2.48 0.94 -12.41
N GLU A 76 2.56 2.08 -11.74
CA GLU A 76 2.23 2.21 -10.32
C GLU A 76 0.78 2.64 -10.17
N GLU A 77 0.06 2.01 -9.26
CA GLU A 77 -1.32 2.30 -8.97
C GLU A 77 -1.52 2.54 -7.47
N ILE A 78 -2.35 3.51 -7.14
CA ILE A 78 -2.72 3.80 -5.75
C ILE A 78 -4.17 3.42 -5.45
N SER A 79 -4.94 3.15 -6.47
CA SER A 79 -6.35 2.77 -6.33
C SER A 79 -6.77 1.82 -7.43
N PHE A 80 -7.81 1.04 -7.13
CA PHE A 80 -8.55 0.29 -8.12
C PHE A 80 -10.05 0.57 -7.93
N GLY A 81 -10.68 1.15 -8.94
CA GLY A 81 -12.06 1.63 -8.82
C GLY A 81 -12.19 2.68 -7.71
N ALA A 82 -13.10 2.44 -6.77
CA ALA A 82 -13.32 3.31 -5.62
C ALA A 82 -12.39 3.00 -4.43
N SER A 83 -11.69 1.86 -4.45
CA SER A 83 -10.84 1.40 -3.36
C SER A 83 -9.43 1.98 -3.49
N LEU A 84 -8.93 2.59 -2.40
CA LEU A 84 -7.54 3.04 -2.30
C LEU A 84 -6.68 1.92 -1.74
N PHE A 85 -5.50 1.72 -2.34
CA PHE A 85 -4.48 0.88 -1.75
C PHE A 85 -3.81 1.58 -0.55
N PRO A 86 -3.26 0.83 0.40
CA PRO A 86 -2.53 1.41 1.54
C PRO A 86 -1.32 2.25 1.13
N THR A 87 -0.69 1.87 0.03
CA THR A 87 0.44 2.54 -0.60
C THR A 87 0.39 2.30 -2.11
N LYS A 88 1.30 2.88 -2.86
CA LYS A 88 1.42 2.58 -4.29
C LYS A 88 1.75 1.10 -4.48
N MET A 89 1.01 0.45 -5.37
CA MET A 89 1.20 -0.93 -5.79
C MET A 89 1.79 -0.97 -7.19
N ILE A 90 2.64 -1.94 -7.44
CA ILE A 90 3.09 -2.25 -8.79
C ILE A 90 1.97 -3.02 -9.50
N ARG A 91 1.44 -2.47 -10.59
CA ARG A 91 0.56 -3.20 -11.49
C ARG A 91 1.40 -3.93 -12.52
N ALA A 92 1.11 -5.22 -12.71
CA ALA A 92 1.83 -6.08 -13.64
C ALA A 92 0.88 -7.04 -14.37
N SER A 93 1.33 -7.60 -15.49
CA SER A 93 0.62 -8.66 -16.22
C SER A 93 1.06 -10.06 -15.78
N VAL A 94 1.66 -10.20 -14.60
CA VAL A 94 1.99 -11.52 -14.03
C VAL A 94 0.70 -12.26 -13.77
N THR A 95 0.56 -13.43 -14.39
CA THR A 95 -0.65 -14.24 -14.20
C THR A 95 -0.57 -14.96 -12.87
N LEU A 96 -1.57 -14.74 -12.03
CA LEU A 96 -1.72 -15.36 -10.73
C LEU A 96 -3.12 -15.97 -10.61
N GLY A 97 -3.17 -17.21 -10.17
CA GLY A 97 -4.40 -17.96 -9.93
C GLY A 97 -4.77 -18.03 -8.44
N PRO A 98 -5.81 -18.81 -8.13
CA PRO A 98 -6.19 -19.10 -6.75
C PRO A 98 -5.03 -19.73 -5.96
N GLY A 99 -4.77 -19.20 -4.76
CA GLY A 99 -3.70 -19.70 -3.88
C GLY A 99 -2.30 -19.13 -4.19
N GLU A 100 -2.16 -18.26 -5.18
CA GLU A 100 -0.85 -17.67 -5.56
C GLU A 100 -0.62 -16.26 -4.99
N ILE A 101 -1.60 -15.69 -4.31
CA ILE A 101 -1.42 -14.44 -3.57
C ILE A 101 -0.44 -14.70 -2.42
N GLY A 102 0.52 -13.78 -2.25
CA GLY A 102 1.66 -13.96 -1.35
C GLY A 102 2.93 -14.45 -2.07
N ALA A 103 2.85 -14.79 -3.36
CA ALA A 103 4.01 -15.20 -4.15
C ALA A 103 5.05 -14.07 -4.23
N PRO A 104 6.35 -14.38 -4.06
CA PRO A 104 7.42 -13.42 -4.27
C PRO A 104 7.60 -13.15 -5.77
N ILE A 105 7.83 -11.87 -6.08
CA ILE A 105 8.06 -11.38 -7.43
C ILE A 105 9.48 -10.86 -7.55
N PHE A 106 10.15 -11.20 -8.66
CA PHE A 106 11.53 -10.88 -8.96
C PHE A 106 11.67 -10.20 -10.32
N ASP A 107 12.75 -9.47 -10.50
CA ASP A 107 13.20 -9.05 -11.83
C ASP A 107 14.08 -10.13 -12.49
N LEU A 108 14.54 -9.86 -13.71
CA LEU A 108 15.42 -10.80 -14.45
C LEU A 108 16.80 -10.97 -13.83
N GLN A 109 17.23 -10.11 -12.92
CA GLN A 109 18.47 -10.23 -12.16
C GLN A 109 18.28 -11.06 -10.89
N GLY A 110 17.07 -11.57 -10.63
CA GLY A 110 16.72 -12.30 -9.41
C GLY A 110 16.60 -11.42 -8.18
N ARG A 111 16.49 -10.09 -8.35
CA ARG A 111 16.28 -9.15 -7.24
C ARG A 111 14.82 -9.14 -6.86
N PHE A 112 14.55 -9.09 -5.57
CA PHE A 112 13.19 -9.07 -5.04
C PHE A 112 12.51 -7.74 -5.36
N VAL A 113 11.36 -7.81 -6.05
CA VAL A 113 10.54 -6.66 -6.44
C VAL A 113 9.39 -6.43 -5.47
N GLY A 114 8.83 -7.48 -4.91
CA GLY A 114 7.71 -7.38 -3.99
C GLY A 114 6.96 -8.69 -3.79
N ILE A 115 5.78 -8.58 -3.19
CA ILE A 115 4.89 -9.71 -2.90
C ILE A 115 3.57 -9.51 -3.65
N ALA A 116 3.09 -10.53 -4.33
CA ALA A 116 1.77 -10.53 -4.97
C ALA A 116 0.67 -10.30 -3.93
N HIS A 117 -0.08 -9.21 -4.06
CA HIS A 117 -1.08 -8.78 -3.10
C HIS A 117 -2.51 -9.06 -3.57
N ALA A 118 -2.78 -8.83 -4.85
CA ALA A 118 -4.10 -9.07 -5.45
C ALA A 118 -3.95 -9.44 -6.93
N ALA A 119 -4.91 -10.17 -7.45
CA ALA A 119 -5.00 -10.49 -8.86
C ALA A 119 -6.42 -10.24 -9.38
N LEU A 120 -6.50 -9.65 -10.57
CA LEU A 120 -7.72 -9.39 -11.31
C LEU A 120 -7.65 -10.14 -12.63
N SER A 121 -8.05 -11.39 -12.62
CA SER A 121 -7.95 -12.30 -13.77
C SER A 121 -8.62 -11.75 -15.02
N ASP A 122 -9.81 -11.14 -14.86
CA ASP A 122 -10.58 -10.56 -15.98
C ASP A 122 -9.84 -9.38 -16.65
N LEU A 123 -9.00 -8.67 -15.91
CA LEU A 123 -8.20 -7.56 -16.41
C LEU A 123 -6.77 -7.97 -16.74
N ARG A 124 -6.41 -9.24 -16.58
CA ARG A 124 -5.04 -9.75 -16.73
C ARG A 124 -4.03 -8.87 -16.01
N SER A 125 -4.37 -8.47 -14.80
CA SER A 125 -3.57 -7.58 -13.97
C SER A 125 -3.38 -8.18 -12.59
N SER A 126 -2.19 -8.07 -12.07
CA SER A 126 -1.86 -8.32 -10.67
C SER A 126 -1.34 -7.05 -10.01
N PHE A 127 -1.55 -6.94 -8.71
CA PHE A 127 -1.04 -5.85 -7.90
C PHE A 127 -0.03 -6.44 -6.92
N ILE A 128 1.15 -5.86 -6.93
CA ILE A 128 2.31 -6.32 -6.17
C ILE A 128 2.62 -5.26 -5.12
N LEU A 129 2.67 -5.66 -3.87
CA LEU A 129 3.17 -4.80 -2.79
C LEU A 129 4.69 -4.65 -2.97
N PRO A 130 5.21 -3.43 -3.23
CA PRO A 130 6.60 -3.26 -3.61
C PRO A 130 7.57 -3.54 -2.46
N ALA A 131 8.82 -3.82 -2.81
CA ALA A 131 9.87 -4.22 -1.86
C ALA A 131 10.06 -3.21 -0.72
N ASN A 132 10.03 -1.91 -0.99
CA ASN A 132 10.14 -0.87 0.04
C ASN A 132 8.99 -0.92 1.06
N ALA A 133 7.77 -1.19 0.61
CA ALA A 133 6.62 -1.37 1.50
C ALA A 133 6.76 -2.66 2.34
N CYS A 134 7.20 -3.77 1.71
CA CYS A 134 7.50 -5.02 2.44
C CYS A 134 8.56 -4.80 3.52
N LEU A 135 9.64 -4.08 3.20
CA LEU A 135 10.70 -3.73 4.15
C LEU A 135 10.17 -2.88 5.31
N ARG A 136 9.33 -1.89 5.01
CA ARG A 136 8.69 -1.04 6.03
C ARG A 136 7.84 -1.85 7.00
N ILE A 137 7.07 -2.82 6.47
CA ILE A 137 6.22 -3.71 7.27
C ILE A 137 7.10 -4.66 8.09
N ARG A 138 8.07 -5.32 7.46
CA ARG A 138 9.03 -6.21 8.12
C ARG A 138 9.65 -5.55 9.35
N ASP A 139 10.17 -4.33 9.19
CA ASP A 139 10.86 -3.61 10.26
C ASP A 139 9.90 -3.29 11.43
N GLY A 140 8.65 -2.91 11.13
CA GLY A 140 7.64 -2.71 12.17
C GLY A 140 7.32 -4.00 12.95
N LEU A 141 7.11 -5.10 12.23
CA LEU A 141 6.80 -6.40 12.82
C LEU A 141 7.98 -6.95 13.66
N LEU A 142 9.22 -6.80 13.17
CA LEU A 142 10.42 -7.22 13.92
C LEU A 142 10.63 -6.42 15.20
N LEU A 143 10.40 -5.10 15.16
CA LEU A 143 10.69 -4.22 16.29
C LEU A 143 9.62 -4.28 17.38
N SER A 144 8.36 -4.45 17.01
CA SER A 144 7.24 -4.31 17.97
C SER A 144 6.09 -5.30 17.78
N GLY A 145 6.22 -6.25 16.85
CA GLY A 145 5.15 -7.20 16.51
C GLY A 145 3.96 -6.56 15.78
N LYS A 146 4.02 -5.27 15.46
CA LYS A 146 2.95 -4.52 14.80
C LYS A 146 3.51 -3.39 13.93
N VAL A 147 2.77 -3.00 12.91
CA VAL A 147 3.11 -1.84 12.07
C VAL A 147 2.27 -0.64 12.52
N GLU A 148 2.92 0.49 12.73
CA GLU A 148 2.26 1.75 13.02
C GLU A 148 2.38 2.68 11.82
N TYR A 149 1.25 3.12 11.31
CA TYR A 149 1.15 4.02 10.15
C TYR A 149 0.92 5.45 10.58
N GLY A 150 1.44 6.37 9.81
CA GLY A 150 1.25 7.79 10.04
C GLY A 150 -0.12 8.28 9.58
N TRP A 151 -0.54 9.37 10.18
CA TRP A 151 -1.75 10.08 9.81
C TRP A 151 -1.52 11.59 9.91
N PHE A 152 -2.05 12.34 8.94
CA PHE A 152 -1.93 13.79 8.87
C PHE A 152 -3.25 14.49 9.16
N GLY A 153 -4.38 13.88 8.81
CA GLY A 153 -5.72 14.46 8.98
C GLY A 153 -6.00 15.62 8.03
N VAL A 154 -5.61 15.48 6.75
CA VAL A 154 -5.84 16.46 5.68
C VAL A 154 -6.88 15.91 4.73
N THR A 155 -7.88 16.72 4.36
CA THR A 155 -8.80 16.45 3.25
C THR A 155 -8.37 17.27 2.04
N VAL A 156 -8.38 16.65 0.86
CA VAL A 156 -7.90 17.28 -0.37
C VAL A 156 -8.82 17.00 -1.56
N SER A 157 -8.83 17.93 -2.50
CA SER A 157 -9.45 17.79 -3.82
C SER A 157 -8.46 17.94 -4.95
N ARG A 158 -8.87 17.49 -6.13
CA ARG A 158 -8.15 17.73 -7.38
C ARG A 158 -8.76 18.97 -8.06
N LYS A 159 -7.91 19.90 -8.45
CA LYS A 159 -8.33 21.09 -9.22
C LYS A 159 -7.51 21.16 -10.50
N LEU A 160 -8.20 21.27 -11.64
CA LEU A 160 -7.53 21.47 -12.92
C LEU A 160 -6.89 22.86 -12.94
N ASN A 161 -5.62 22.93 -13.29
CA ASN A 161 -4.87 24.17 -13.41
C ASN A 161 -4.81 24.64 -14.87
N ASN A 162 -4.25 25.83 -15.10
CA ASN A 162 -4.14 26.44 -16.44
C ASN A 162 -3.17 25.70 -17.39
N GLN A 163 -2.41 24.73 -16.88
CA GLN A 163 -1.45 23.92 -17.65
C GLN A 163 -2.02 22.55 -18.04
N ASN A 164 -3.34 22.34 -17.93
CA ASN A 164 -4.03 21.07 -18.15
C ASN A 164 -3.50 19.93 -17.25
N SER A 165 -2.98 20.26 -16.09
CA SER A 165 -2.60 19.31 -15.04
C SER A 165 -3.45 19.50 -13.78
N PHE A 166 -3.38 18.57 -12.84
CA PHE A 166 -4.16 18.66 -11.63
C PHE A 166 -3.28 19.08 -10.45
N ASP A 167 -3.76 20.08 -9.72
CA ASP A 167 -3.23 20.48 -8.44
C ASP A 167 -4.01 19.78 -7.31
N ILE A 168 -3.31 19.40 -6.26
CA ILE A 168 -3.90 18.83 -5.05
C ILE A 168 -4.06 19.95 -4.03
N ILE A 169 -5.31 20.32 -3.80
CA ILE A 169 -5.66 21.47 -2.98
C ILE A 169 -6.24 21.00 -1.63
N VAL A 170 -5.78 21.60 -0.56
CA VAL A 170 -6.35 21.38 0.78
C VAL A 170 -7.78 21.90 0.82
N GLU A 171 -8.74 21.04 1.08
CA GLU A 171 -10.15 21.40 1.34
C GLU A 171 -10.39 21.71 2.81
N GLY A 172 -9.67 21.02 3.68
CA GLY A 172 -9.78 21.20 5.11
C GLY A 172 -8.85 20.27 5.88
N THR A 173 -8.98 20.31 7.18
CA THR A 173 -8.28 19.44 8.11
C THR A 173 -9.30 18.82 9.06
N VAL A 174 -9.04 17.61 9.52
CA VAL A 174 -9.85 16.95 10.54
C VAL A 174 -9.58 17.63 11.89
N ASP A 175 -10.62 17.94 12.63
CA ASP A 175 -10.49 18.60 13.95
C ASP A 175 -9.63 17.76 14.89
N GLY A 176 -8.70 18.44 15.60
CA GLY A 176 -7.76 17.81 16.51
C GLY A 176 -6.59 17.08 15.82
N SER A 177 -6.60 17.00 14.49
CA SER A 177 -5.53 16.31 13.72
C SER A 177 -4.20 17.05 13.74
N PRO A 178 -3.08 16.39 13.34
CA PRO A 178 -1.81 17.04 13.12
C PRO A 178 -1.88 18.25 12.19
N ALA A 179 -2.61 18.13 11.09
CA ALA A 179 -2.77 19.22 10.13
C ALA A 179 -3.54 20.39 10.70
N SER A 180 -4.59 20.15 11.51
CA SER A 180 -5.36 21.23 12.14
C SER A 180 -4.57 22.01 13.19
N LYS A 181 -3.55 21.38 13.79
CA LYS A 181 -2.62 22.00 14.74
C LYS A 181 -1.45 22.72 14.05
N SER A 182 -1.36 22.62 12.72
CA SER A 182 -0.30 23.24 11.91
C SER A 182 -0.75 24.57 11.31
N SER A 183 0.10 25.19 10.50
CA SER A 183 -0.24 26.40 9.73
C SER A 183 -0.85 26.08 8.35
N LEU A 184 -1.19 24.83 8.06
CA LEU A 184 -1.85 24.41 6.83
C LEU A 184 -3.26 25.02 6.76
N LYS A 185 -3.65 25.52 5.58
CA LYS A 185 -4.94 26.20 5.38
C LYS A 185 -5.67 25.65 4.17
N LYS A 186 -7.00 25.77 4.21
CA LYS A 186 -7.82 25.54 3.02
C LYS A 186 -7.35 26.44 1.87
N GLY A 187 -7.23 25.84 0.69
CA GLY A 187 -6.75 26.49 -0.52
C GLY A 187 -5.24 26.33 -0.76
N ASP A 188 -4.47 25.78 0.17
CA ASP A 188 -3.06 25.46 -0.06
C ASP A 188 -2.93 24.39 -1.15
N HIS A 189 -2.02 24.62 -2.11
CA HIS A 189 -1.67 23.60 -3.08
C HIS A 189 -0.48 22.77 -2.55
N ILE A 190 -0.70 21.51 -2.24
CA ILE A 190 0.33 20.62 -1.74
C ILE A 190 1.20 20.17 -2.92
N GLN A 191 2.49 20.50 -2.87
CA GLN A 191 3.47 20.13 -3.90
C GLN A 191 4.32 18.94 -3.49
N LYS A 192 4.73 18.89 -2.21
CA LYS A 192 5.52 17.77 -1.67
C LYS A 192 5.16 17.47 -0.22
N ILE A 193 5.35 16.21 0.17
CA ILE A 193 5.29 15.72 1.55
C ILE A 193 6.58 14.96 1.81
N GLY A 194 7.49 15.54 2.58
CA GLY A 194 8.86 15.04 2.70
C GLY A 194 9.56 15.04 1.33
N SER A 195 10.03 13.87 0.89
CA SER A 195 10.62 13.66 -0.44
C SER A 195 9.58 13.37 -1.54
N ILE A 196 8.33 13.05 -1.17
CA ILE A 196 7.30 12.60 -2.11
C ILE A 196 6.66 13.81 -2.80
N VAL A 197 6.71 13.83 -4.14
CA VAL A 197 5.99 14.81 -4.97
C VAL A 197 4.53 14.41 -5.02
N VAL A 198 3.63 15.34 -4.72
CA VAL A 198 2.19 15.09 -4.68
C VAL A 198 1.56 15.46 -6.03
N ARG A 199 1.04 14.48 -6.74
CA ARG A 199 0.37 14.59 -8.05
C ARG A 199 -1.09 14.17 -7.98
N ASP A 200 -1.43 13.31 -7.01
CA ASP A 200 -2.80 12.84 -6.77
C ASP A 200 -3.05 12.61 -5.27
N ARG A 201 -4.30 12.26 -4.93
CA ARG A 201 -4.69 12.01 -3.53
C ARG A 201 -3.97 10.80 -2.93
N GLY A 202 -3.60 9.85 -3.77
CA GLY A 202 -2.92 8.65 -3.33
C GLY A 202 -1.49 8.90 -2.88
N ASP A 203 -0.84 9.96 -3.39
CA ASP A 203 0.49 10.34 -2.91
C ASP A 203 0.46 10.76 -1.43
N LEU A 204 -0.68 11.28 -0.93
CA LEU A 204 -0.86 11.54 0.49
C LEU A 204 -0.93 10.24 1.30
N ALA A 205 -1.70 9.26 0.81
CA ALA A 205 -1.78 7.95 1.45
C ALA A 205 -0.42 7.25 1.46
N HIS A 206 0.29 7.30 0.34
CA HIS A 206 1.65 6.79 0.20
C HIS A 206 2.62 7.50 1.18
N ALA A 207 2.55 8.82 1.29
CA ALA A 207 3.36 9.58 2.24
C ALA A 207 3.04 9.19 3.69
N ALA A 208 1.76 9.02 4.04
CA ALA A 208 1.32 8.60 5.36
C ALA A 208 1.77 7.17 5.69
N PHE A 209 1.76 6.26 4.71
CA PHE A 209 2.22 4.89 4.86
C PHE A 209 3.69 4.81 5.33
N PHE A 210 4.56 5.66 4.76
CA PHE A 210 5.98 5.67 5.12
C PHE A 210 6.30 6.58 6.31
N ALA A 211 5.43 7.53 6.65
CA ALA A 211 5.63 8.41 7.78
C ALA A 211 5.56 7.63 9.11
N LYS A 212 6.56 7.82 9.96
CA LYS A 212 6.57 7.20 11.29
C LYS A 212 5.81 8.11 12.27
N PRO A 213 4.90 7.59 13.09
CA PRO A 213 4.29 8.35 14.17
C PRO A 213 5.34 9.05 15.05
N THR A 214 5.01 10.19 15.60
CA THR A 214 5.85 11.06 16.42
C THR A 214 6.95 11.84 15.68
N THR A 215 7.24 11.52 14.42
CA THR A 215 8.18 12.30 13.60
C THR A 215 7.53 13.56 13.03
N VAL A 216 8.36 14.48 12.51
CA VAL A 216 7.88 15.67 11.81
C VAL A 216 8.15 15.51 10.31
N VAL A 217 7.12 15.71 9.50
CA VAL A 217 7.20 15.69 8.06
C VAL A 217 6.92 17.09 7.52
N MET A 218 7.74 17.54 6.56
CA MET A 218 7.60 18.86 5.95
C MET A 218 6.63 18.80 4.78
N PHE A 219 5.58 19.61 4.84
CA PHE A 219 4.67 19.83 3.71
C PHE A 219 5.12 21.07 2.97
N GLN A 220 5.50 20.92 1.71
CA GLN A 220 5.77 22.04 0.82
C GLN A 220 4.48 22.38 0.09
N VAL A 221 3.96 23.57 0.36
CA VAL A 221 2.70 24.04 -0.22
C VAL A 221 2.90 25.38 -0.93
N LYS A 222 2.10 25.63 -1.96
CA LYS A 222 2.01 26.93 -2.61
C LYS A 222 0.74 27.63 -2.13
N ARG A 223 0.90 28.85 -1.57
CA ARG A 223 -0.16 29.74 -1.11
C ARG A 223 0.12 31.15 -1.62
N ASP A 224 -0.82 31.77 -2.32
CA ASP A 224 -0.69 33.15 -2.85
C ASP A 224 0.66 33.36 -3.57
N GLU A 225 0.99 32.45 -4.51
CA GLU A 225 2.23 32.41 -5.30
C GLU A 225 3.53 32.20 -4.49
N LYS A 226 3.44 32.04 -3.16
CA LYS A 226 4.59 31.74 -2.30
C LYS A 226 4.66 30.27 -1.96
N VAL A 227 5.87 29.71 -1.99
CA VAL A 227 6.14 28.35 -1.53
C VAL A 227 6.46 28.41 -0.03
N LEU A 228 5.67 27.68 0.75
CA LEU A 228 5.80 27.56 2.20
C LEU A 228 6.18 26.14 2.59
N SER A 229 7.00 26.02 3.62
CA SER A 229 7.36 24.72 4.21
C SER A 229 6.73 24.63 5.59
N ILE A 230 5.76 23.74 5.74
CA ILE A 230 4.93 23.60 6.94
C ILE A 230 5.29 22.30 7.64
N PRO A 231 5.84 22.34 8.87
CA PRO A 231 6.09 21.15 9.65
C PRO A 231 4.78 20.56 10.20
N ILE A 232 4.54 19.26 9.99
CA ILE A 232 3.42 18.54 10.54
C ILE A 232 3.95 17.36 11.35
N LYS A 233 3.61 17.32 12.65
CA LYS A 233 3.96 16.21 13.53
C LYS A 233 3.01 15.05 13.23
N VAL A 234 3.56 13.94 12.77
CA VAL A 234 2.78 12.75 12.40
C VAL A 234 2.16 12.13 13.64
N GLU A 235 0.87 11.86 13.62
CA GLU A 235 0.19 11.04 14.62
C GLU A 235 -0.03 9.61 14.07
N LYS A 236 -0.34 8.69 14.98
CA LYS A 236 -0.65 7.31 14.61
C LYS A 236 -2.04 7.26 13.96
N ARG A 237 -2.13 6.55 12.83
CA ARG A 237 -3.41 6.23 12.20
C ARG A 237 -4.21 5.28 13.10
N SER A 238 -5.44 5.63 13.43
CA SER A 238 -6.37 4.72 14.11
C SER A 238 -6.97 3.78 13.07
N VAL A 239 -6.67 2.50 13.16
CA VAL A 239 -7.29 1.45 12.33
C VAL A 239 -8.39 0.82 13.18
N VAL A 240 -9.63 0.94 12.74
CA VAL A 240 -10.76 0.21 13.35
C VAL A 240 -10.86 -1.14 12.64
N ILE A 241 -10.41 -2.19 13.31
CA ILE A 241 -10.65 -3.56 12.87
C ILE A 241 -12.07 -3.90 13.29
N ARG A 242 -12.97 -4.12 12.36
CA ARG A 242 -14.28 -4.69 12.64
C ARG A 242 -14.11 -6.21 12.64
N ASP A 243 -14.27 -6.82 13.82
CA ASP A 243 -14.42 -8.27 13.95
C ASP A 243 -15.75 -8.62 13.32
N GLU A 244 -15.72 -9.09 12.13
CA GLU A 244 -16.63 -9.93 11.35
C GLU A 244 -16.47 -9.63 9.87
N GLU A 245 -15.99 -10.62 9.13
CA GLU A 245 -15.93 -10.72 7.67
C GLU A 245 -15.47 -9.46 6.89
N SER A 246 -14.15 -9.38 6.73
CA SER A 246 -13.46 -8.78 5.57
C SER A 246 -13.98 -7.45 5.00
N GLN A 247 -13.85 -6.36 5.76
CA GLN A 247 -13.61 -5.06 5.15
C GLN A 247 -12.89 -4.17 6.15
N ILE A 248 -11.64 -3.81 5.85
CA ILE A 248 -10.94 -2.73 6.51
C ILE A 248 -11.67 -1.44 6.14
N ALA A 249 -12.52 -0.94 7.03
CA ALA A 249 -13.14 0.35 6.84
C ALA A 249 -12.18 1.43 7.32
N GLU A 250 -11.66 2.21 6.40
CA GLU A 250 -11.04 3.48 6.74
C GLU A 250 -12.11 4.40 7.33
N VAL A 251 -11.88 4.89 8.55
CA VAL A 251 -12.60 6.08 9.02
C VAL A 251 -11.90 7.27 8.37
N ASP A 252 -12.21 7.49 7.11
CA ASP A 252 -11.91 8.74 6.46
C ASP A 252 -13.11 9.66 6.64
N GLY A 253 -12.85 10.90 7.06
CA GLY A 253 -13.89 11.89 7.32
C GLY A 253 -14.85 12.02 6.15
N THR A 254 -16.06 11.56 6.35
CA THR A 254 -17.25 11.61 5.53
C THR A 254 -17.31 12.69 4.46
N VAL A 255 -17.60 12.25 3.24
CA VAL A 255 -18.27 13.09 2.24
C VAL A 255 -19.77 12.86 2.39
N PRO A 256 -20.60 13.86 2.73
CA PRO A 256 -22.05 13.74 2.67
C PRO A 256 -22.52 14.01 1.23
N GLY A 257 -23.35 13.13 0.72
CA GLY A 257 -24.27 13.42 -0.37
C GLY A 257 -24.02 12.68 -1.69
N GLN A 258 -24.52 11.46 -1.77
CA GLN A 258 -25.22 11.00 -2.97
C GLN A 258 -26.45 10.22 -2.56
N GLN A 259 -27.59 10.83 -2.79
CA GLN A 259 -28.91 10.18 -2.70
C GLN A 259 -28.98 9.08 -3.74
N SER A 260 -29.31 7.88 -3.29
CA SER A 260 -29.65 6.75 -4.15
C SER A 260 -30.97 7.03 -4.85
N GLU A 261 -30.94 7.33 -6.12
CA GLU A 261 -32.11 7.15 -6.98
C GLU A 261 -32.23 5.67 -7.38
N ASN A 262 -33.31 5.09 -6.92
CA ASN A 262 -33.78 3.75 -7.25
C ASN A 262 -34.36 3.76 -8.66
N PRO A 263 -33.92 2.97 -9.63
CA PRO A 263 -34.69 2.75 -10.84
C PRO A 263 -35.66 1.58 -10.66
N THR A 264 -36.92 1.93 -10.53
CA THR A 264 -38.09 1.08 -10.69
C THR A 264 -38.03 0.20 -11.94
N SER A 265 -38.43 -1.04 -11.72
CA SER A 265 -38.96 -2.05 -12.65
C SER A 265 -39.25 -1.63 -14.09
N ARG A 266 -38.69 -2.33 -15.07
CA ARG A 266 -39.36 -2.59 -16.36
C ARG A 266 -39.20 -4.04 -16.76
N THR A 267 -40.32 -4.75 -16.64
CA THR A 267 -40.64 -5.99 -17.33
C THR A 267 -40.71 -5.71 -18.82
N VAL A 268 -40.01 -6.48 -19.63
CA VAL A 268 -40.35 -6.64 -21.06
C VAL A 268 -40.20 -8.11 -21.41
N ARG A 269 -41.19 -8.61 -22.13
CA ARG A 269 -41.47 -9.95 -22.61
C ARG A 269 -40.34 -10.65 -23.36
#